data_d712061e7efe16afd6bb57efce376002
#
_entry.id   d712061e7efe16afd6bb57efce376002
#
_cell.length_a   1.000
_cell.length_b   1.000
_cell.length_c   1.000
_cell.angle_alpha   90.00
_cell.angle_beta   90.00
_cell.angle_gamma   90.00
#
_symmetry.space_group_name_H-M   'P 1'
#
loop_
_entity.id
_entity.type
_entity.pdbx_description
1 polymer ?
#
loop_
_entity_poly.entity_id
_entity_poly.type
_entity_poly.pdbx_seq_one_letter_code
_entity_poly.pdbx_strand_id
1 'polypeptide(L)'
;SVRIIGVEPVGAASMTASVVAGHVEPLADVQTIADTLALRAVCDRTLDLVEQYVDDLVLVDDRAMLDAMRWLWMSHNQIVEPSGAAVLAAIMTGAADVGGYQCPAALICGGNAGAEPIWENYRSAAIAKGSWKTG
;
A
#
# COMPACT_ATOMS: atom_id res chain seq x y z
N SER A 1 -19.58 -15.92 -2.13
CA SER A 1 -18.99 -14.86 -2.99
C SER A 1 -17.64 -14.45 -2.42
N VAL A 2 -16.72 -14.05 -3.26
CA VAL A 2 -15.44 -13.44 -2.87
C VAL A 2 -15.68 -11.95 -2.73
N ARG A 3 -15.20 -11.33 -1.65
CA ARG A 3 -15.14 -9.88 -1.50
C ARG A 3 -13.75 -9.40 -1.91
N ILE A 4 -13.70 -8.37 -2.72
CA ILE A 4 -12.45 -7.78 -3.22
C ILE A 4 -12.26 -6.39 -2.62
N ILE A 5 -11.13 -6.17 -1.96
CA ILE A 5 -10.74 -4.88 -1.39
C ILE A 5 -9.52 -4.37 -2.16
N GLY A 6 -9.66 -3.20 -2.79
CA GLY A 6 -8.56 -2.49 -3.41
C GLY A 6 -7.82 -1.61 -2.39
N VAL A 7 -6.52 -1.44 -2.58
CA VAL A 7 -5.67 -0.63 -1.69
C VAL A 7 -4.89 0.39 -2.51
N GLU A 8 -4.93 1.65 -2.11
CA GLU A 8 -4.15 2.73 -2.72
C GLU A 8 -3.34 3.49 -1.66
N PRO A 9 -2.23 4.14 -2.05
CA PRO A 9 -1.56 5.10 -1.17
C PRO A 9 -2.40 6.36 -1.01
N VAL A 10 -2.44 6.93 0.19
CA VAL A 10 -3.08 8.24 0.45
C VAL A 10 -2.59 9.32 -0.53
N GLY A 11 -1.28 9.32 -0.83
CA GLY A 11 -0.67 10.30 -1.74
C GLY A 11 -0.85 10.00 -3.23
N ALA A 12 -1.57 8.92 -3.61
CA ALA A 12 -1.80 8.53 -5.00
C ALA A 12 -3.16 7.81 -5.18
N ALA A 13 -4.23 8.33 -4.58
CA ALA A 13 -5.56 7.73 -4.55
C ALA A 13 -6.38 8.06 -5.82
N SER A 14 -5.83 7.80 -7.01
CA SER A 14 -6.45 8.16 -8.29
C SER A 14 -7.69 7.33 -8.63
N MET A 15 -7.72 6.06 -8.23
CA MET A 15 -8.89 5.21 -8.42
C MET A 15 -10.02 5.63 -7.47
N THR A 16 -9.71 5.86 -6.19
CA THR A 16 -10.67 6.35 -5.21
C THR A 16 -11.29 7.67 -5.66
N ALA A 17 -10.46 8.63 -6.13
CA ALA A 17 -10.96 9.90 -6.65
C ALA A 17 -11.90 9.70 -7.85
N SER A 18 -11.54 8.79 -8.77
CA SER A 18 -12.33 8.51 -9.98
C SER A 18 -13.67 7.82 -9.65
N VAL A 19 -13.68 6.87 -8.73
CA VAL A 19 -14.93 6.22 -8.27
C VAL A 19 -15.86 7.23 -7.62
N VAL A 20 -15.35 8.13 -6.77
CA VAL A 20 -16.15 9.19 -6.14
C VAL A 20 -16.71 10.17 -7.18
N ALA A 21 -15.93 10.50 -8.21
CA ALA A 21 -16.33 11.40 -9.28
C ALA A 21 -17.30 10.74 -10.29
N GLY A 22 -17.31 9.42 -10.42
CA GLY A 22 -18.05 8.67 -11.44
C GLY A 22 -17.45 8.80 -12.84
N HIS A 23 -16.19 9.22 -12.94
CA HIS A 23 -15.41 9.31 -14.17
C HIS A 23 -13.92 9.37 -13.83
N VAL A 24 -13.05 9.17 -14.81
CA VAL A 24 -11.60 9.30 -14.60
C VAL A 24 -11.27 10.73 -14.13
N GLU A 25 -10.79 10.85 -12.89
CA GLU A 25 -10.41 12.11 -12.25
C GLU A 25 -8.88 12.14 -12.02
N PRO A 26 -8.11 12.89 -12.81
CA PRO A 26 -6.67 12.99 -12.62
C PRO A 26 -6.29 13.74 -11.36
N LEU A 27 -5.35 13.20 -10.59
CA LEU A 27 -4.80 13.89 -9.43
C LEU A 27 -3.93 15.09 -9.85
N ALA A 28 -4.05 16.19 -9.14
CA ALA A 28 -3.22 17.38 -9.34
C ALA A 28 -1.75 17.10 -9.02
N ASP A 29 -1.49 16.32 -7.97
CA ASP A 29 -0.15 15.91 -7.51
C ASP A 29 -0.18 14.45 -7.03
N VAL A 30 0.99 13.80 -7.06
CA VAL A 30 1.19 12.43 -6.59
C VAL A 30 2.44 12.41 -5.71
N GLN A 31 2.29 11.97 -4.47
CA GLN A 31 3.38 11.90 -3.52
C GLN A 31 3.29 10.62 -2.69
N THR A 32 4.06 9.61 -3.06
CA THR A 32 4.17 8.34 -2.33
C THR A 32 5.50 7.66 -2.65
N ILE A 33 5.98 6.83 -1.72
CA ILE A 33 7.14 5.95 -1.93
C ILE A 33 6.80 4.72 -2.79
N ALA A 34 5.53 4.47 -3.06
CA ALA A 34 5.06 3.32 -3.84
C ALA A 34 5.03 3.66 -5.33
N ASP A 35 6.18 3.67 -5.99
CA ASP A 35 6.35 4.12 -7.38
C ASP A 35 5.38 3.45 -8.36
N THR A 36 5.14 2.14 -8.22
CA THR A 36 4.26 1.40 -9.13
C THR A 36 2.78 1.63 -8.86
N LEU A 37 2.42 2.27 -7.75
CA LEU A 37 1.09 2.77 -7.44
C LEU A 37 0.96 4.29 -7.64
N ALA A 38 2.05 4.99 -7.99
CA ALA A 38 2.12 6.43 -8.13
C ALA A 38 1.51 6.93 -9.46
N LEU A 39 0.26 6.61 -9.72
CA LEU A 39 -0.44 6.98 -10.95
C LEU A 39 -1.27 8.25 -10.75
N ARG A 40 -1.09 9.23 -11.65
CA ARG A 40 -1.89 10.45 -11.66
C ARG A 40 -3.34 10.23 -12.11
N ALA A 41 -3.58 9.23 -12.94
CA ALA A 41 -4.91 8.90 -13.44
C ALA A 41 -4.98 7.41 -13.76
N VAL A 42 -6.15 6.85 -13.59
CA VAL A 42 -6.53 5.52 -14.06
C VAL A 42 -7.03 5.61 -15.51
N CYS A 43 -7.40 4.49 -16.13
CA CYS A 43 -8.12 4.52 -17.42
C CYS A 43 -9.58 4.09 -17.24
N ASP A 44 -10.44 4.50 -18.17
CA ASP A 44 -11.89 4.22 -18.12
C ASP A 44 -12.17 2.73 -17.92
N ARG A 45 -11.49 1.87 -18.69
CA ARG A 45 -11.66 0.41 -18.56
C ARG A 45 -11.34 -0.12 -17.16
N THR A 46 -10.32 0.41 -16.50
CA THR A 46 -9.95 -0.04 -15.14
C THR A 46 -10.98 0.48 -14.14
N LEU A 47 -11.47 1.70 -14.33
CA LEU A 47 -12.54 2.26 -13.50
C LEU A 47 -13.81 1.41 -13.60
N ASP A 48 -14.26 1.09 -14.82
CA ASP A 48 -15.43 0.22 -15.06
C ASP A 48 -15.29 -1.14 -14.34
N LEU A 49 -14.09 -1.75 -14.40
CA LEU A 49 -13.82 -3.03 -13.73
C LEU A 49 -13.85 -2.91 -12.22
N VAL A 50 -13.30 -1.82 -11.68
CA VAL A 50 -13.32 -1.57 -10.23
C VAL A 50 -14.76 -1.35 -9.75
N GLU A 51 -15.54 -0.53 -10.42
CA GLU A 51 -16.95 -0.30 -10.08
C GLU A 51 -17.79 -1.59 -10.16
N GLN A 52 -17.43 -2.50 -11.06
CA GLN A 52 -18.17 -3.75 -11.23
C GLN A 52 -17.77 -4.84 -10.24
N TYR A 53 -16.50 -4.93 -9.83
CA TYR A 53 -15.97 -6.11 -9.15
C TYR A 53 -15.30 -5.84 -7.81
N VAL A 54 -14.96 -4.60 -7.48
CA VAL A 54 -14.31 -4.26 -6.23
C VAL A 54 -15.35 -3.76 -5.23
N ASP A 55 -15.41 -4.39 -4.07
CA ASP A 55 -16.42 -4.10 -3.06
C ASP A 55 -16.05 -2.89 -2.19
N ASP A 56 -14.75 -2.61 -2.06
CA ASP A 56 -14.25 -1.50 -1.23
C ASP A 56 -12.87 -1.03 -1.68
N LEU A 57 -12.58 0.25 -1.46
CA LEU A 57 -11.27 0.85 -1.68
C LEU A 57 -10.79 1.47 -0.37
N VAL A 58 -9.59 1.08 0.07
CA VAL A 58 -9.00 1.58 1.31
C VAL A 58 -7.66 2.25 1.05
N LEU A 59 -7.30 3.21 1.89
CA LEU A 59 -6.09 4.00 1.75
C LEU A 59 -5.09 3.65 2.84
N VAL A 60 -3.80 3.64 2.49
CA VAL A 60 -2.67 3.45 3.40
C VAL A 60 -1.65 4.55 3.22
N ASP A 61 -0.99 4.97 4.28
CA ASP A 61 0.10 5.91 4.18
C ASP A 61 1.46 5.23 3.93
N ASP A 62 2.44 6.00 3.51
CA ASP A 62 3.79 5.52 3.22
C ASP A 62 4.45 4.86 4.44
N ARG A 63 4.17 5.36 5.64
CA ARG A 63 4.69 4.80 6.88
C ARG A 63 4.17 3.40 7.15
N ALA A 64 2.89 3.17 6.94
CA ALA A 64 2.28 1.85 7.09
C ALA A 64 2.88 0.84 6.10
N MET A 65 3.14 1.25 4.86
CA MET A 65 3.80 0.40 3.87
C MET A 65 5.24 0.04 4.29
N LEU A 66 6.02 0.98 4.81
CA LEU A 66 7.37 0.70 5.35
C LEU A 66 7.32 -0.27 6.54
N ASP A 67 6.37 -0.12 7.44
CA ASP A 67 6.21 -1.02 8.59
C ASP A 67 5.79 -2.43 8.13
N ALA A 68 4.96 -2.56 7.10
CA ALA A 68 4.60 -3.84 6.49
C ALA A 68 5.78 -4.50 5.76
N MET A 69 6.57 -3.74 4.98
CA MET A 69 7.81 -4.23 4.36
C MET A 69 8.77 -4.79 5.40
N ARG A 70 8.97 -4.04 6.48
CA ARG A 70 9.82 -4.47 7.59
C ARG A 70 9.32 -5.75 8.22
N TRP A 71 8.02 -5.86 8.46
CA TRP A 71 7.43 -7.06 9.05
C TRP A 71 7.61 -8.28 8.14
N LEU A 72 7.39 -8.14 6.82
CA LEU A 72 7.63 -9.20 5.84
C LEU A 72 9.09 -9.65 5.84
N TRP A 73 10.02 -8.71 5.88
CA TRP A 73 11.45 -9.05 5.92
C TRP A 73 11.83 -9.77 7.20
N MET A 74 11.48 -9.24 8.37
CA MET A 74 11.92 -9.78 9.66
C MET A 74 11.22 -11.10 10.02
N SER A 75 9.96 -11.27 9.63
CA SER A 75 9.16 -12.43 10.04
C SER A 75 9.12 -13.53 8.98
N HIS A 76 9.30 -13.18 7.72
CA HIS A 76 9.13 -14.10 6.58
C HIS A 76 10.31 -14.13 5.62
N ASN A 77 11.37 -13.34 5.84
CA ASN A 77 12.51 -13.18 4.93
C ASN A 77 12.09 -12.79 3.50
N GLN A 78 10.99 -12.02 3.39
CA GLN A 78 10.49 -11.52 2.11
C GLN A 78 10.84 -10.06 1.96
N ILE A 79 11.62 -9.73 0.93
CA ILE A 79 11.93 -8.35 0.54
C ILE A 79 10.98 -7.98 -0.59
N VAL A 80 10.14 -6.98 -0.37
CA VAL A 80 9.17 -6.48 -1.34
C VAL A 80 9.26 -4.96 -1.45
N GLU A 81 8.85 -4.42 -2.58
CA GLU A 81 8.71 -2.96 -2.76
C GLU A 81 7.50 -2.41 -1.97
N PRO A 82 7.42 -1.09 -1.73
CA PRO A 82 6.31 -0.48 -0.98
C PRO A 82 4.93 -0.86 -1.54
N SER A 83 4.78 -0.84 -2.85
CA SER A 83 3.53 -1.21 -3.53
C SER A 83 3.11 -2.65 -3.25
N GLY A 84 4.08 -3.57 -3.20
CA GLY A 84 3.84 -4.98 -2.88
C GLY A 84 3.44 -5.21 -1.43
N ALA A 85 3.77 -4.29 -0.53
CA ALA A 85 3.43 -4.35 0.88
C ALA A 85 2.11 -3.63 1.24
N ALA A 86 1.52 -2.87 0.31
CA ALA A 86 0.36 -2.02 0.57
C ALA A 86 -0.85 -2.80 1.13
N VAL A 87 -1.13 -3.99 0.59
CA VAL A 87 -2.23 -4.84 1.08
C VAL A 87 -2.00 -5.28 2.52
N LEU A 88 -0.77 -5.67 2.87
CA LEU A 88 -0.45 -6.03 4.25
C LEU A 88 -0.52 -4.80 5.16
N ALA A 89 -0.08 -3.63 4.71
CA ALA A 89 -0.23 -2.38 5.45
C ALA A 89 -1.70 -2.08 5.78
N ALA A 90 -2.61 -2.29 4.81
CA ALA A 90 -4.05 -2.11 5.04
C ALA A 90 -4.61 -3.05 6.11
N ILE A 91 -4.15 -4.30 6.14
CA ILE A 91 -4.54 -5.27 7.18
C ILE A 91 -3.95 -4.88 8.55
N MET A 92 -2.67 -4.55 8.59
CA MET A 92 -1.97 -4.21 9.85
C MET A 92 -2.51 -2.93 10.51
N THR A 93 -2.96 -1.97 9.72
CA THR A 93 -3.56 -0.71 10.23
C THR A 93 -5.05 -0.85 10.55
N GLY A 94 -5.69 -1.94 10.11
CA GLY A 94 -7.13 -2.11 10.22
C GLY A 94 -7.93 -1.33 9.16
N ALA A 95 -7.27 -0.69 8.18
CA ALA A 95 -7.95 -0.06 7.05
C ALA A 95 -8.74 -1.09 6.24
N ALA A 96 -8.20 -2.30 6.07
CA ALA A 96 -8.92 -3.47 5.58
C ALA A 96 -9.27 -4.38 6.76
N ASP A 97 -10.53 -4.39 7.18
CA ASP A 97 -11.00 -5.32 8.21
C ASP A 97 -11.21 -6.72 7.59
N VAL A 98 -10.40 -7.65 8.02
CA VAL A 98 -10.44 -9.07 7.60
C VAL A 98 -10.98 -10.00 8.68
N GLY A 99 -11.35 -9.48 9.86
CA GLY A 99 -11.75 -10.27 11.03
C GLY A 99 -13.02 -11.09 10.86
N GLY A 100 -13.88 -10.74 9.91
CA GLY A 100 -15.14 -11.45 9.61
C GLY A 100 -15.00 -12.54 8.54
N TYR A 101 -13.82 -12.76 7.95
CA TYR A 101 -13.63 -13.69 6.83
C TYR A 101 -12.93 -14.97 7.25
N GLN A 102 -13.40 -16.12 6.73
CA GLN A 102 -12.81 -17.44 7.04
C GLN A 102 -11.43 -17.63 6.37
N CYS A 103 -11.26 -17.08 5.17
CA CYS A 103 -10.03 -17.25 4.37
C CYS A 103 -9.64 -15.92 3.70
N PRO A 104 -9.14 -14.93 4.45
CA PRO A 104 -8.61 -13.73 3.83
C PRO A 104 -7.33 -14.06 3.06
N ALA A 105 -7.19 -13.48 1.86
CA ALA A 105 -6.00 -13.58 1.04
C ALA A 105 -5.40 -12.20 0.77
N ALA A 106 -4.11 -12.04 1.00
CA ALA A 106 -3.35 -10.85 0.68
C ALA A 106 -2.40 -11.14 -0.48
N LEU A 107 -2.50 -10.38 -1.57
CA LEU A 107 -1.58 -10.49 -2.70
C LEU A 107 -0.30 -9.70 -2.39
N ILE A 108 0.80 -10.40 -2.13
CA ILE A 108 2.12 -9.80 -1.95
C ILE A 108 2.90 -9.95 -3.25
N CYS A 109 3.35 -8.84 -3.82
CA CYS A 109 4.08 -8.80 -5.09
C CYS A 109 5.26 -7.81 -5.00
N GLY A 110 5.95 -7.57 -6.13
CA GLY A 110 7.01 -6.57 -6.18
C GLY A 110 8.28 -6.98 -5.44
N GLY A 111 8.88 -8.11 -5.81
CA GLY A 111 10.16 -8.59 -5.25
C GLY A 111 11.40 -7.86 -5.79
N ASN A 112 11.26 -6.79 -6.55
CA ASN A 112 12.35 -6.04 -7.20
C ASN A 112 12.91 -4.92 -6.31
N ALA A 113 12.66 -4.95 -5.01
CA ALA A 113 13.07 -3.94 -4.06
C ALA A 113 14.49 -4.20 -3.54
N GLY A 114 15.30 -3.14 -3.45
CA GLY A 114 16.50 -3.14 -2.63
C GLY A 114 16.13 -3.04 -1.14
N ALA A 115 16.96 -3.63 -0.29
CA ALA A 115 16.79 -3.51 1.16
C ALA A 115 17.17 -2.10 1.70
N GLU A 116 17.90 -1.30 0.92
CA GLU A 116 18.44 0.01 1.32
C GLU A 116 17.38 1.01 1.78
N PRO A 117 16.25 1.24 1.05
CA PRO A 117 15.24 2.20 1.50
C PRO A 117 14.59 1.80 2.83
N ILE A 118 14.41 0.50 3.06
CA ILE A 118 13.88 -0.03 4.32
C ILE A 118 14.84 0.26 5.46
N TRP A 119 16.12 0.03 5.23
CA TRP A 119 17.18 0.17 6.22
C TRP A 119 17.45 1.63 6.59
N GLU A 120 17.54 2.52 5.62
CA GLU A 120 17.79 3.95 5.83
C GLU A 120 16.66 4.63 6.61
N ASN A 121 15.41 4.36 6.25
CA ASN A 121 14.26 4.88 6.96
C ASN A 121 14.16 4.32 8.38
N TYR A 122 14.50 3.04 8.57
CA TYR A 122 14.55 2.43 9.89
C TYR A 122 15.65 3.04 10.77
N ARG A 123 16.85 3.22 10.23
CA ARG A 123 17.98 3.84 10.91
C ARG A 123 17.67 5.27 11.33
N SER A 124 17.09 6.07 10.45
CA SER A 124 16.70 7.45 10.72
C SER A 124 15.65 7.53 11.85
N ALA A 125 14.64 6.68 11.81
CA ALA A 125 13.60 6.61 12.85
C ALA A 125 14.15 6.10 14.20
N ALA A 126 15.09 5.16 14.19
CA ALA A 126 15.74 4.64 15.40
C ALA A 126 16.66 5.66 16.04
N ILE A 127 17.41 6.44 15.24
CA ILE A 127 18.24 7.56 15.70
C ILE A 127 17.36 8.65 16.33
N ALA A 128 16.26 9.03 15.67
CA ALA A 128 15.33 10.03 16.18
C ALA A 128 14.69 9.63 17.52
N LYS A 129 14.50 8.33 17.76
CA LYS A 129 13.98 7.78 19.05
C LYS A 129 15.08 7.52 20.09
N GLY A 130 16.35 7.81 19.79
CA GLY A 130 17.48 7.54 20.70
C GLY A 130 17.76 6.07 20.98
N SER A 131 17.16 5.16 20.22
CA SER A 131 17.29 3.70 20.39
C SER A 131 18.47 3.10 19.62
N TRP A 132 19.16 3.88 18.80
CA TRP A 132 20.33 3.46 18.04
C TRP A 132 21.58 4.21 18.53
N LYS A 133 22.56 3.48 19.04
CA LYS A 133 23.89 4.02 19.35
C LYS A 133 24.77 3.81 18.11
N THR A 134 25.26 4.91 17.54
CA THR A 134 26.32 4.86 16.54
C THR A 134 27.60 4.39 17.24
N GLY A 135 27.96 3.14 17.03
CA GLY A 135 29.29 2.63 17.40
C GLY A 135 30.30 2.93 16.32
#